data_08cf20c66ed7ca83ef51ed4efc64ce18
#
_entry.id   08cf20c66ed7ca83ef51ed4efc64ce18
#
_cell.length_a   1.000
_cell.length_b   1.000
_cell.length_c   1.000
_cell.angle_alpha   90.00
_cell.angle_beta   90.00
_cell.angle_gamma   90.00
#
_symmetry.space_group_name_H-M   'P 1'
#
loop_
_entity.id
_entity.type
_entity.pdbx_description
1 polymer ?
#
loop_
_entity_poly.entity_id
_entity_poly.type
_entity_poly.pdbx_seq_one_letter_code
_entity_poly.pdbx_strand_id
1 'polypeptide(L)'
;MCGDVRTDEVMLRVENFTSADPRSFKNVSFDLHRGEILGIGGLVGAQRTELIEAIFGLRRIASGELTVNGKTVVNHSPQDAIRNGFALLTEERRATGIIPMLSVWDNTLAVAYKKLTGNVLGYIYTKKLSPSVDKVCTDLDVRMAGTKTLIKNLSGGNQQKVLIGRWLLANCDVIMLDEPTRGVDVGAKYEIYRIMQDLVKKGKAIIMVSSEMPELLGMSDRIMIMCAGKQTGILGKKEATQIEVMRYATQFDDKTKEGVSV
;
A
#
# COMPACT_ATOMS: atom_id res chain seq x y z
N MET A 1 -17.39 -6.32 -13.24
CA MET A 1 -16.76 -7.49 -12.63
C MET A 1 -15.41 -7.66 -13.30
N CYS A 2 -14.31 -7.48 -12.56
CA CYS A 2 -12.98 -7.79 -13.09
C CYS A 2 -12.89 -9.33 -13.15
N GLY A 3 -12.58 -9.90 -14.33
CA GLY A 3 -12.23 -11.31 -14.44
C GLY A 3 -11.01 -11.59 -13.56
N ASP A 4 -10.90 -12.80 -13.05
CA ASP A 4 -9.82 -13.25 -12.18
C ASP A 4 -8.48 -13.07 -12.92
N VAL A 5 -7.75 -12.00 -12.59
CA VAL A 5 -6.44 -11.66 -13.19
C VAL A 5 -5.32 -12.24 -12.33
N ARG A 6 -5.66 -12.67 -11.12
CA ARG A 6 -4.74 -13.29 -10.17
C ARG A 6 -4.15 -14.56 -10.77
N THR A 7 -2.85 -14.71 -10.67
CA THR A 7 -2.12 -15.93 -11.02
C THR A 7 -1.71 -16.69 -9.76
N ASP A 8 -1.27 -17.95 -9.92
CA ASP A 8 -0.71 -18.73 -8.79
C ASP A 8 0.74 -18.31 -8.45
N GLU A 9 1.33 -17.38 -9.21
CA GLU A 9 2.69 -16.90 -8.96
C GLU A 9 2.74 -16.03 -7.69
N VAL A 10 3.47 -16.48 -6.67
CA VAL A 10 3.70 -15.73 -5.43
C VAL A 10 4.71 -14.62 -5.70
N MET A 11 4.27 -13.37 -5.62
CA MET A 11 5.11 -12.18 -5.79
C MET A 11 5.77 -11.76 -4.47
N LEU A 12 5.03 -11.81 -3.36
CA LEU A 12 5.54 -11.53 -2.02
C LEU A 12 5.10 -12.65 -1.08
N ARG A 13 6.05 -13.18 -0.30
CA ARG A 13 5.79 -14.04 0.84
C ARG A 13 6.31 -13.39 2.10
N VAL A 14 5.48 -13.33 3.10
CA VAL A 14 5.77 -12.84 4.46
C VAL A 14 5.66 -14.04 5.39
N GLU A 15 6.71 -14.36 6.14
CA GLU A 15 6.72 -15.54 7.04
C GLU A 15 7.12 -15.13 8.45
N ASN A 16 6.28 -15.51 9.43
CA ASN A 16 6.50 -15.35 10.87
C ASN A 16 6.91 -13.92 11.27
N PHE A 17 6.35 -12.92 10.58
CA PHE A 17 6.77 -11.51 10.72
C PHE A 17 6.31 -10.96 12.07
N THR A 18 7.25 -10.51 12.88
CA THR A 18 7.01 -10.06 14.25
C THR A 18 7.70 -8.72 14.48
N SER A 19 6.96 -7.75 15.01
CA SER A 19 7.47 -6.42 15.35
C SER A 19 8.51 -6.48 16.48
N ALA A 20 9.48 -5.57 16.45
CA ALA A 20 10.38 -5.34 17.60
C ALA A 20 9.66 -4.66 18.78
N ASP A 21 8.53 -3.94 18.54
CA ASP A 21 7.66 -3.47 19.63
C ASP A 21 6.73 -4.62 20.07
N PRO A 22 6.84 -5.10 21.33
CA PRO A 22 6.03 -6.22 21.81
C PRO A 22 4.52 -5.94 21.87
N ARG A 23 4.10 -4.67 21.77
CA ARG A 23 2.69 -4.25 21.75
C ARG A 23 2.10 -4.19 20.34
N SER A 24 2.92 -4.39 19.31
CA SER A 24 2.51 -4.36 17.92
C SER A 24 2.18 -5.76 17.40
N PHE A 25 2.36 -6.01 16.10
CA PHE A 25 1.98 -7.28 15.47
C PHE A 25 2.97 -8.42 15.78
N LYS A 26 2.45 -9.66 15.77
CA LYS A 26 3.22 -10.89 16.07
C LYS A 26 2.83 -12.03 15.14
N ASN A 27 3.85 -12.73 14.64
CA ASN A 27 3.74 -13.98 13.89
C ASN A 27 2.74 -13.90 12.72
N VAL A 28 2.86 -12.87 11.89
CA VAL A 28 2.03 -12.68 10.70
C VAL A 28 2.66 -13.38 9.52
N SER A 29 1.86 -14.20 8.80
CA SER A 29 2.32 -14.93 7.61
C SER A 29 1.27 -14.91 6.51
N PHE A 30 1.66 -14.53 5.29
CA PHE A 30 0.78 -14.54 4.13
C PHE A 30 1.56 -14.52 2.82
N ASP A 31 0.92 -15.00 1.77
CA ASP A 31 1.38 -14.84 0.39
C ASP A 31 0.53 -13.80 -0.33
N LEU A 32 1.17 -13.01 -1.19
CA LEU A 32 0.53 -12.09 -2.12
C LEU A 32 0.89 -12.51 -3.54
N HIS A 33 -0.11 -12.71 -4.38
CA HIS A 33 0.07 -13.24 -5.73
C HIS A 33 0.13 -12.11 -6.77
N ARG A 34 0.72 -12.42 -7.92
CA ARG A 34 0.72 -11.50 -9.06
C ARG A 34 -0.71 -11.24 -9.54
N GLY A 35 -1.05 -9.97 -9.75
CA GLY A 35 -2.38 -9.56 -10.19
C GLY A 35 -3.45 -9.64 -9.10
N GLU A 36 -3.05 -9.70 -7.83
CA GLU A 36 -3.94 -9.80 -6.67
C GLU A 36 -4.07 -8.46 -5.94
N ILE A 37 -5.27 -8.20 -5.40
CA ILE A 37 -5.50 -7.21 -4.34
C ILE A 37 -5.80 -7.99 -3.05
N LEU A 38 -4.84 -8.01 -2.13
CA LEU A 38 -5.02 -8.53 -0.78
C LEU A 38 -5.48 -7.39 0.13
N GLY A 39 -6.73 -7.44 0.59
CA GLY A 39 -7.25 -6.53 1.59
C GLY A 39 -6.73 -6.90 2.99
N ILE A 40 -6.40 -5.91 3.81
CA ILE A 40 -6.12 -6.11 5.24
C ILE A 40 -7.19 -5.38 6.04
N GLY A 41 -8.06 -6.16 6.70
CA GLY A 41 -9.14 -5.70 7.55
C GLY A 41 -8.83 -5.85 9.03
N GLY A 42 -9.58 -5.15 9.87
CA GLY A 42 -9.48 -5.23 11.33
C GLY A 42 -10.02 -3.97 12.00
N LEU A 43 -10.24 -4.03 13.30
CA LEU A 43 -10.67 -2.87 14.10
C LEU A 43 -9.55 -1.84 14.25
N VAL A 44 -9.88 -0.65 14.73
CA VAL A 44 -8.90 0.38 15.09
C VAL A 44 -7.92 -0.21 16.12
N GLY A 45 -6.63 0.00 15.91
CA GLY A 45 -5.58 -0.58 16.75
C GLY A 45 -5.20 -2.03 16.41
N ALA A 46 -5.73 -2.64 15.34
CA ALA A 46 -5.37 -3.99 14.91
C ALA A 46 -3.93 -4.13 14.39
N GLN A 47 -3.16 -3.04 14.32
CA GLN A 47 -1.75 -2.98 13.90
C GLN A 47 -1.52 -3.27 12.40
N ARG A 48 -2.48 -2.89 11.55
CA ARG A 48 -2.43 -3.06 10.10
C ARG A 48 -1.40 -2.14 9.44
N THR A 49 -1.44 -0.85 9.78
CA THR A 49 -0.48 0.18 9.32
C THR A 49 0.93 -0.19 9.76
N GLU A 50 1.10 -0.60 11.03
CA GLU A 50 2.40 -0.99 11.59
C GLU A 50 3.02 -2.17 10.84
N LEU A 51 2.19 -3.12 10.40
CA LEU A 51 2.64 -4.27 9.61
C LEU A 51 3.20 -3.83 8.24
N ILE A 52 2.45 -3.03 7.48
CA ILE A 52 2.92 -2.60 6.15
C ILE A 52 4.09 -1.62 6.23
N GLU A 53 4.15 -0.78 7.27
CA GLU A 53 5.30 0.07 7.55
C GLU A 53 6.55 -0.74 7.88
N ALA A 54 6.41 -1.87 8.60
CA ALA A 54 7.53 -2.77 8.88
C ALA A 54 7.99 -3.50 7.61
N ILE A 55 7.09 -3.96 6.74
CA ILE A 55 7.43 -4.52 5.43
C ILE A 55 8.19 -3.49 4.59
N PHE A 56 7.82 -2.20 4.68
CA PHE A 56 8.49 -1.10 3.98
C PHE A 56 9.80 -0.63 4.63
N GLY A 57 10.18 -1.20 5.79
CA GLY A 57 11.41 -0.83 6.49
C GLY A 57 11.33 0.49 7.28
N LEU A 58 10.13 0.99 7.57
CA LEU A 58 9.91 2.13 8.47
C LEU A 58 9.91 1.73 9.94
N ARG A 59 9.60 0.46 10.23
CA ARG A 59 9.62 -0.09 11.59
C ARG A 59 10.55 -1.29 11.66
N ARG A 60 11.17 -1.49 12.82
CA ARG A 60 12.05 -2.65 13.08
C ARG A 60 11.23 -3.90 13.35
N ILE A 61 11.73 -5.03 12.88
CA ILE A 61 11.21 -6.36 13.18
C ILE A 61 12.13 -7.08 14.17
N ALA A 62 11.55 -7.95 15.00
CA ALA A 62 12.27 -8.87 15.88
C ALA A 62 12.62 -10.17 15.14
N SER A 63 11.71 -10.66 14.29
CA SER A 63 11.88 -11.90 13.51
C SER A 63 10.96 -11.93 12.30
N GLY A 64 11.19 -12.88 11.41
CA GLY A 64 10.44 -13.13 10.21
C GLY A 64 11.24 -12.87 8.95
N GLU A 65 10.68 -13.29 7.83
CA GLU A 65 11.35 -13.27 6.54
C GLU A 65 10.43 -12.69 5.45
N LEU A 66 11.03 -11.97 4.50
CA LEU A 66 10.38 -11.46 3.30
C LEU A 66 11.03 -12.12 2.08
N THR A 67 10.19 -12.68 1.20
CA THR A 67 10.62 -13.19 -0.10
C THR A 67 9.86 -12.48 -1.21
N VAL A 68 10.57 -11.90 -2.16
CA VAL A 68 9.99 -11.20 -3.33
C VAL A 68 10.45 -11.90 -4.60
N ASN A 69 9.51 -12.36 -5.44
CA ASN A 69 9.80 -13.11 -6.66
C ASN A 69 10.79 -14.27 -6.41
N GLY A 70 10.59 -15.01 -5.31
CA GLY A 70 11.42 -16.15 -4.92
C GLY A 70 12.79 -15.81 -4.34
N LYS A 71 13.10 -14.53 -4.08
CA LYS A 71 14.36 -14.10 -3.47
C LYS A 71 14.11 -13.51 -2.09
N THR A 72 14.80 -14.01 -1.09
CA THR A 72 14.80 -13.41 0.26
C THR A 72 15.37 -12.00 0.21
N VAL A 73 14.66 -11.06 0.79
CA VAL A 73 15.04 -9.64 0.87
C VAL A 73 14.94 -9.13 2.30
N VAL A 74 15.72 -8.10 2.60
CA VAL A 74 15.67 -7.42 3.90
C VAL A 74 15.47 -5.93 3.65
N ASN A 75 14.46 -5.35 4.30
CA ASN A 75 14.15 -3.93 4.23
C ASN A 75 14.48 -3.26 5.58
N HIS A 76 15.73 -2.83 5.76
CA HIS A 76 16.14 -2.05 6.95
C HIS A 76 15.77 -0.58 6.84
N SER A 77 15.41 -0.13 5.65
CA SER A 77 15.05 1.26 5.35
C SER A 77 14.07 1.34 4.18
N PRO A 78 13.34 2.47 4.03
CA PRO A 78 12.52 2.72 2.84
C PRO A 78 13.30 2.62 1.52
N GLN A 79 14.59 2.99 1.53
CA GLN A 79 15.45 2.90 0.36
C GLN A 79 15.70 1.44 -0.06
N ASP A 80 15.82 0.52 0.92
CA ASP A 80 15.93 -0.92 0.64
C ASP A 80 14.62 -1.43 0.04
N ALA A 81 13.49 -1.09 0.65
CA ALA A 81 12.17 -1.48 0.16
C ALA A 81 11.94 -1.02 -1.29
N ILE A 82 12.27 0.23 -1.61
CA ILE A 82 12.15 0.76 -2.97
C ILE A 82 13.05 -0.01 -3.95
N ARG A 83 14.28 -0.34 -3.56
CA ARG A 83 15.19 -1.16 -4.39
C ARG A 83 14.65 -2.57 -4.60
N ASN A 84 14.00 -3.13 -3.60
CA ASN A 84 13.36 -4.45 -3.66
C ASN A 84 11.98 -4.44 -4.31
N GLY A 85 11.55 -3.31 -4.90
CA GLY A 85 10.33 -3.21 -5.68
C GLY A 85 9.06 -2.91 -4.90
N PHE A 86 9.16 -2.45 -3.65
CA PHE A 86 8.03 -2.04 -2.83
C PHE A 86 7.68 -0.57 -3.00
N ALA A 87 6.38 -0.28 -2.92
CA ALA A 87 5.81 1.06 -2.82
C ALA A 87 4.92 1.15 -1.58
N LEU A 88 4.88 2.31 -0.93
CA LEU A 88 3.99 2.57 0.19
C LEU A 88 3.29 3.92 0.02
N LEU A 89 1.97 3.88 0.00
CA LEU A 89 1.12 5.06 0.14
C LEU A 89 0.59 5.07 1.58
N THR A 90 0.92 6.12 2.32
CA THR A 90 0.60 6.25 3.74
C THR A 90 -0.79 6.83 3.96
N GLU A 91 -1.42 6.49 5.09
CA GLU A 91 -2.73 6.97 5.50
C GLU A 91 -2.82 8.50 5.53
N GLU A 92 -1.85 9.16 6.19
CA GLU A 92 -1.81 10.61 6.36
C GLU A 92 -1.17 11.32 5.14
N ARG A 93 -1.90 11.35 4.02
CA ARG A 93 -1.45 11.96 2.76
C ARG A 93 -0.80 13.33 2.93
N ARG A 94 -1.41 14.22 3.75
CA ARG A 94 -0.94 15.60 3.90
C ARG A 94 0.30 15.70 4.77
N ALA A 95 0.46 14.84 5.75
CA ALA A 95 1.58 14.87 6.68
C ALA A 95 2.80 14.10 6.15
N THR A 96 2.58 12.95 5.52
CA THR A 96 3.67 12.03 5.14
C THR A 96 3.74 11.72 3.65
N GLY A 97 2.68 11.99 2.90
CA GLY A 97 2.59 11.65 1.48
C GLY A 97 3.12 12.74 0.56
N ILE A 98 2.53 13.95 0.59
CA ILE A 98 2.88 15.06 -0.29
C ILE A 98 3.94 15.98 0.32
N ILE A 99 4.67 16.69 -0.55
CA ILE A 99 5.51 17.84 -0.17
C ILE A 99 4.76 19.10 -0.65
N PRO A 100 3.97 19.77 0.23
CA PRO A 100 2.94 20.73 -0.19
C PRO A 100 3.46 21.93 -0.97
N MET A 101 4.69 22.35 -0.69
CA MET A 101 5.34 23.53 -1.30
C MET A 101 6.04 23.20 -2.63
N LEU A 102 6.06 21.94 -3.02
CA LEU A 102 6.63 21.51 -4.29
C LEU A 102 5.55 21.30 -5.35
N SER A 103 5.96 21.36 -6.61
CA SER A 103 5.09 21.15 -7.76
C SER A 103 4.62 19.68 -7.86
N VAL A 104 3.61 19.43 -8.69
CA VAL A 104 3.21 18.07 -9.09
C VAL A 104 4.39 17.33 -9.68
N TRP A 105 5.17 17.99 -10.54
CA TRP A 105 6.37 17.43 -11.18
C TRP A 105 7.37 16.92 -10.13
N ASP A 106 7.74 17.75 -9.15
CA ASP A 106 8.67 17.38 -8.08
C ASP A 106 8.14 16.23 -7.22
N ASN A 107 6.85 16.32 -6.85
CA ASN A 107 6.20 15.29 -6.05
C ASN A 107 6.15 13.93 -6.77
N THR A 108 5.91 13.94 -8.08
CA THR A 108 5.85 12.71 -8.89
C THR A 108 7.23 12.07 -9.02
N LEU A 109 8.30 12.87 -9.13
CA LEU A 109 9.66 12.38 -9.27
C LEU A 109 10.36 12.00 -7.96
N ALA A 110 9.85 12.43 -6.82
CA ALA A 110 10.56 12.38 -5.53
C ALA A 110 11.22 11.02 -5.20
N VAL A 111 10.62 9.91 -5.61
CA VAL A 111 11.15 8.55 -5.38
C VAL A 111 11.94 8.01 -6.57
N ALA A 112 11.47 8.26 -7.77
CA ALA A 112 12.05 7.71 -9.00
C ALA A 112 13.32 8.41 -9.45
N TYR A 113 13.64 9.55 -8.85
CA TYR A 113 14.70 10.44 -9.26
C TYR A 113 16.05 9.73 -9.50
N LYS A 114 16.57 9.01 -8.51
CA LYS A 114 17.85 8.29 -8.62
C LYS A 114 17.84 7.25 -9.73
N LYS A 115 16.73 6.54 -9.90
CA LYS A 115 16.56 5.48 -10.90
C LYS A 115 16.51 6.04 -12.32
N LEU A 116 15.83 7.17 -12.51
CA LEU A 116 15.64 7.78 -13.82
C LEU A 116 16.85 8.60 -14.29
N THR A 117 17.64 9.14 -13.38
CA THR A 117 18.80 9.98 -13.75
C THR A 117 20.08 9.20 -13.94
N GLY A 118 20.24 8.04 -13.26
CA GLY A 118 21.47 7.24 -13.30
C GLY A 118 22.72 8.03 -12.90
N ASN A 119 22.57 9.21 -12.29
CA ASN A 119 23.62 10.21 -12.18
C ASN A 119 24.12 10.32 -10.74
N VAL A 120 25.37 9.98 -10.52
CA VAL A 120 26.07 10.07 -9.22
C VAL A 120 26.17 11.53 -8.74
N LEU A 121 26.16 12.51 -9.64
CA LEU A 121 26.35 13.94 -9.36
C LEU A 121 25.06 14.70 -9.08
N GLY A 122 23.88 14.05 -9.13
CA GLY A 122 22.59 14.64 -8.75
C GLY A 122 22.04 15.71 -9.71
N TYR A 123 22.56 15.84 -10.93
CA TYR A 123 22.02 16.79 -11.91
C TYR A 123 20.67 16.33 -12.48
N ILE A 124 19.66 17.19 -12.37
CA ILE A 124 18.31 16.93 -12.89
C ILE A 124 18.21 17.43 -14.35
N TYR A 125 18.19 16.51 -15.29
CA TYR A 125 17.86 16.84 -16.69
C TYR A 125 16.33 16.92 -16.85
N THR A 126 15.73 18.03 -16.45
CA THR A 126 14.27 18.24 -16.48
C THR A 126 13.67 17.91 -17.84
N LYS A 127 14.32 18.31 -18.95
CA LYS A 127 13.87 18.03 -20.32
C LYS A 127 13.74 16.54 -20.64
N LYS A 128 14.57 15.66 -20.04
CA LYS A 128 14.48 14.20 -20.24
C LYS A 128 13.39 13.55 -19.39
N LEU A 129 13.09 14.11 -18.22
CA LEU A 129 12.17 13.52 -17.25
C LEU A 129 10.73 14.01 -17.42
N SER A 130 10.55 15.23 -17.95
CA SER A 130 9.20 15.82 -18.15
C SER A 130 8.26 14.91 -18.93
N PRO A 131 8.63 14.29 -20.07
CA PRO A 131 7.72 13.42 -20.81
C PRO A 131 7.22 12.22 -19.98
N SER A 132 8.05 11.67 -19.09
CA SER A 132 7.65 10.55 -18.22
C SER A 132 6.66 10.99 -17.15
N VAL A 133 6.86 12.18 -16.56
CA VAL A 133 5.93 12.76 -15.58
C VAL A 133 4.60 13.11 -16.25
N ASP A 134 4.67 13.82 -17.39
CA ASP A 134 3.47 14.22 -18.13
C ASP A 134 2.65 12.99 -18.55
N LYS A 135 3.32 11.93 -19.04
CA LYS A 135 2.66 10.67 -19.39
C LYS A 135 1.95 10.05 -18.19
N VAL A 136 2.61 9.90 -17.04
CA VAL A 136 2.00 9.29 -15.84
C VAL A 136 0.83 10.13 -15.34
N CYS A 137 0.95 11.45 -15.32
CA CYS A 137 -0.16 12.32 -14.92
C CYS A 137 -1.35 12.21 -15.87
N THR A 138 -1.10 12.07 -17.18
CA THR A 138 -2.13 11.86 -18.20
C THR A 138 -2.77 10.48 -18.07
N ASP A 139 -1.97 9.43 -17.93
CA ASP A 139 -2.44 8.04 -17.78
C ASP A 139 -3.35 7.87 -16.54
N LEU A 140 -3.12 8.67 -15.49
CA LEU A 140 -3.92 8.69 -14.25
C LEU A 140 -5.03 9.75 -14.26
N ASP A 141 -5.22 10.47 -15.35
CA ASP A 141 -6.20 11.57 -15.45
C ASP A 141 -6.07 12.56 -14.27
N VAL A 142 -4.86 13.05 -14.00
CA VAL A 142 -4.63 14.07 -12.96
C VAL A 142 -5.10 15.43 -13.48
N ARG A 143 -6.14 15.97 -12.86
CA ARG A 143 -6.70 17.29 -13.23
C ARG A 143 -5.87 18.40 -12.60
N MET A 144 -5.17 19.16 -13.45
CA MET A 144 -4.26 20.24 -13.08
C MET A 144 -4.08 21.21 -14.25
N ALA A 145 -3.68 22.44 -13.97
CA ALA A 145 -3.33 23.42 -15.01
C ALA A 145 -2.01 23.09 -15.74
N GLY A 146 -1.16 22.29 -15.10
CA GLY A 146 0.13 21.82 -15.62
C GLY A 146 0.98 21.26 -14.49
N THR A 147 2.03 20.49 -14.83
CA THR A 147 2.88 19.80 -13.84
C THR A 147 3.68 20.73 -12.93
N LYS A 148 3.79 22.03 -13.26
CA LYS A 148 4.38 23.06 -12.40
C LYS A 148 3.43 23.57 -11.30
N THR A 149 2.14 23.19 -11.33
CA THR A 149 1.18 23.53 -10.28
C THR A 149 1.65 22.98 -8.94
N LEU A 150 1.54 23.76 -7.86
CA LEU A 150 1.84 23.30 -6.51
C LEU A 150 0.83 22.21 -6.12
N ILE A 151 1.31 21.09 -5.58
CA ILE A 151 0.45 19.93 -5.27
C ILE A 151 -0.65 20.27 -4.25
N LYS A 152 -0.39 21.22 -3.32
CA LYS A 152 -1.38 21.67 -2.34
C LYS A 152 -2.64 22.28 -2.96
N ASN A 153 -2.55 22.78 -4.21
CA ASN A 153 -3.65 23.41 -4.92
C ASN A 153 -4.56 22.40 -5.63
N LEU A 154 -4.22 21.11 -5.63
CA LEU A 154 -5.04 20.05 -6.20
C LEU A 154 -6.08 19.57 -5.19
N SER A 155 -7.21 19.04 -5.72
CA SER A 155 -8.17 18.28 -4.91
C SER A 155 -7.52 17.05 -4.29
N GLY A 156 -8.12 16.52 -3.21
CA GLY A 156 -7.63 15.33 -2.53
C GLY A 156 -7.42 14.12 -3.45
N GLY A 157 -8.38 13.86 -4.33
CA GLY A 157 -8.28 12.76 -5.30
C GLY A 157 -7.14 12.95 -6.29
N ASN A 158 -6.91 14.17 -6.79
CA ASN A 158 -5.78 14.44 -7.68
C ASN A 158 -4.43 14.35 -6.96
N GLN A 159 -4.33 14.79 -5.70
CA GLN A 159 -3.13 14.56 -4.88
C GLN A 159 -2.84 13.07 -4.74
N GLN A 160 -3.87 12.25 -4.49
CA GLN A 160 -3.74 10.80 -4.37
C GLN A 160 -3.23 10.15 -5.66
N LYS A 161 -3.78 10.56 -6.81
CA LYS A 161 -3.31 10.11 -8.12
C LYS A 161 -1.84 10.46 -8.37
N VAL A 162 -1.39 11.65 -7.97
CA VAL A 162 0.03 12.06 -8.06
C VAL A 162 0.91 11.16 -7.21
N LEU A 163 0.47 10.80 -5.99
CA LEU A 163 1.20 9.88 -5.12
C LEU A 163 1.29 8.47 -5.71
N ILE A 164 0.21 7.96 -6.29
CA ILE A 164 0.24 6.68 -7.02
C ILE A 164 1.19 6.79 -8.21
N GLY A 165 1.11 7.87 -8.98
CA GLY A 165 1.99 8.15 -10.13
C GLY A 165 3.48 8.16 -9.78
N ARG A 166 3.85 8.68 -8.60
CA ARG A 166 5.20 8.63 -8.05
C ARG A 166 5.74 7.19 -8.00
N TRP A 167 4.94 6.27 -7.52
CA TRP A 167 5.30 4.86 -7.37
C TRP A 167 5.32 4.12 -8.71
N LEU A 168 4.46 4.51 -9.65
CA LEU A 168 4.50 3.97 -11.01
C LEU A 168 5.79 4.35 -11.72
N LEU A 169 6.26 5.59 -11.57
CA LEU A 169 7.57 6.01 -12.11
C LEU A 169 8.74 5.26 -11.47
N ALA A 170 8.63 4.92 -10.19
CA ALA A 170 9.61 4.08 -9.50
C ALA A 170 9.60 2.62 -9.98
N ASN A 171 8.58 2.21 -10.77
CA ASN A 171 8.40 0.86 -11.29
C ASN A 171 8.44 -0.21 -10.20
N CYS A 172 7.68 0.00 -9.13
CA CYS A 172 7.51 -0.97 -8.04
C CYS A 172 6.53 -2.07 -8.47
N ASP A 173 6.72 -3.29 -7.96
CA ASP A 173 5.89 -4.45 -8.27
C ASP A 173 4.87 -4.75 -7.17
N VAL A 174 5.24 -4.53 -5.90
CA VAL A 174 4.37 -4.67 -4.73
C VAL A 174 3.98 -3.28 -4.26
N ILE A 175 2.69 -2.96 -4.29
CA ILE A 175 2.14 -1.65 -3.95
C ILE A 175 1.29 -1.78 -2.69
N MET A 176 1.74 -1.16 -1.60
CA MET A 176 1.01 -1.12 -0.34
C MET A 176 0.28 0.22 -0.22
N LEU A 177 -1.01 0.16 0.00
CA LEU A 177 -1.91 1.32 0.05
C LEU A 177 -2.60 1.33 1.41
N ASP A 178 -2.27 2.32 2.23
CA ASP A 178 -2.91 2.53 3.53
C ASP A 178 -4.02 3.55 3.40
N GLU A 179 -5.27 3.12 3.60
CA GLU A 179 -6.48 3.93 3.48
C GLU A 179 -6.50 4.77 2.18
N PRO A 180 -6.39 4.14 0.97
CA PRO A 180 -6.13 4.84 -0.28
C PRO A 180 -7.21 5.85 -0.67
N THR A 181 -8.41 5.74 -0.14
CA THR A 181 -9.55 6.61 -0.48
C THR A 181 -9.96 7.54 0.67
N ARG A 182 -9.20 7.55 1.77
CA ARG A 182 -9.50 8.40 2.91
C ARG A 182 -9.41 9.89 2.55
N GLY A 183 -10.46 10.63 2.88
CA GLY A 183 -10.52 12.08 2.66
C GLY A 183 -10.56 12.50 1.19
N VAL A 184 -11.09 11.62 0.32
CA VAL A 184 -11.40 11.97 -1.08
C VAL A 184 -12.91 11.89 -1.32
N ASP A 185 -13.40 12.62 -2.32
CA ASP A 185 -14.81 12.58 -2.70
C ASP A 185 -15.19 11.27 -3.38
N VAL A 186 -16.50 10.99 -3.47
CA VAL A 186 -17.03 9.72 -3.99
C VAL A 186 -16.58 9.46 -5.43
N GLY A 187 -16.56 10.49 -6.28
CA GLY A 187 -16.12 10.35 -7.66
C GLY A 187 -14.65 9.95 -7.74
N ALA A 188 -13.79 10.59 -6.94
CA ALA A 188 -12.37 10.27 -6.89
C ALA A 188 -12.09 8.87 -6.31
N LYS A 189 -12.92 8.35 -5.38
CA LYS A 189 -12.80 6.96 -4.92
C LYS A 189 -12.90 5.97 -6.08
N TYR A 190 -13.91 6.12 -6.95
CA TYR A 190 -14.07 5.24 -8.12
C TYR A 190 -12.89 5.33 -9.10
N GLU A 191 -12.33 6.52 -9.28
CA GLU A 191 -11.15 6.69 -10.12
C GLU A 191 -9.92 5.95 -9.53
N ILE A 192 -9.73 6.01 -8.21
CA ILE A 192 -8.67 5.27 -7.51
C ILE A 192 -8.87 3.75 -7.62
N TYR A 193 -10.11 3.25 -7.46
CA TYR A 193 -10.43 1.83 -7.66
C TYR A 193 -10.10 1.35 -9.07
N ARG A 194 -10.42 2.14 -10.10
CA ARG A 194 -10.04 1.82 -11.48
C ARG A 194 -8.53 1.75 -11.66
N ILE A 195 -7.79 2.70 -11.08
CA ILE A 195 -6.32 2.69 -11.11
C ILE A 195 -5.79 1.41 -10.48
N MET A 196 -6.28 1.00 -9.31
CA MET A 196 -5.86 -0.24 -8.64
C MET A 196 -6.15 -1.46 -9.53
N GLN A 197 -7.35 -1.55 -10.12
CA GLN A 197 -7.71 -2.63 -11.03
C GLN A 197 -6.82 -2.67 -12.27
N ASP A 198 -6.47 -1.51 -12.85
CA ASP A 198 -5.60 -1.46 -14.00
C ASP A 198 -4.14 -1.83 -13.66
N LEU A 199 -3.70 -1.57 -12.43
CA LEU A 199 -2.39 -1.99 -11.94
C LEU A 199 -2.28 -3.50 -11.80
N VAL A 200 -3.28 -4.17 -11.20
CA VAL A 200 -3.27 -5.63 -11.08
C VAL A 200 -3.39 -6.31 -12.44
N LYS A 201 -4.16 -5.76 -13.39
CA LYS A 201 -4.19 -6.22 -14.78
C LYS A 201 -2.82 -6.13 -15.47
N LYS A 202 -1.99 -5.18 -15.08
CA LYS A 202 -0.60 -5.04 -15.54
C LYS A 202 0.39 -5.93 -14.78
N GLY A 203 -0.12 -6.86 -13.95
CA GLY A 203 0.68 -7.82 -13.19
C GLY A 203 1.31 -7.26 -11.92
N LYS A 204 0.88 -6.08 -11.43
CA LYS A 204 1.29 -5.59 -10.11
C LYS A 204 0.50 -6.33 -9.02
N ALA A 205 1.06 -6.41 -7.81
CA ALA A 205 0.39 -6.96 -6.64
C ALA A 205 0.12 -5.84 -5.62
N ILE A 206 -1.07 -5.82 -5.05
CA ILE A 206 -1.51 -4.74 -4.17
C ILE A 206 -1.88 -5.30 -2.79
N ILE A 207 -1.34 -4.68 -1.73
CA ILE A 207 -1.85 -4.79 -0.37
C ILE A 207 -2.67 -3.53 -0.11
N MET A 208 -3.94 -3.68 0.25
CA MET A 208 -4.83 -2.57 0.56
C MET A 208 -5.29 -2.66 2.01
N VAL A 209 -4.85 -1.75 2.85
CA VAL A 209 -5.42 -1.56 4.19
C VAL A 209 -6.61 -0.62 4.06
N SER A 210 -7.76 -1.02 4.58
CA SER A 210 -8.95 -0.17 4.63
C SER A 210 -9.78 -0.43 5.88
N SER A 211 -10.33 0.65 6.44
CA SER A 211 -11.32 0.62 7.51
C SER A 211 -12.76 0.58 6.97
N GLU A 212 -12.94 0.83 5.67
CA GLU A 212 -14.25 0.82 5.03
C GLU A 212 -14.60 -0.59 4.55
N MET A 213 -15.57 -1.24 5.21
CA MET A 213 -16.02 -2.60 4.87
C MET A 213 -16.46 -2.75 3.40
N PRO A 214 -17.22 -1.81 2.81
CA PRO A 214 -17.57 -1.89 1.39
C PRO A 214 -16.37 -1.86 0.46
N GLU A 215 -15.31 -1.11 0.80
CA GLU A 215 -14.06 -1.06 0.03
C GLU A 215 -13.32 -2.40 0.10
N LEU A 216 -13.14 -2.96 1.30
CA LEU A 216 -12.51 -4.26 1.49
C LEU A 216 -13.23 -5.36 0.70
N LEU A 217 -14.55 -5.48 0.85
CA LEU A 217 -15.33 -6.52 0.18
C LEU A 217 -15.42 -6.31 -1.34
N GLY A 218 -15.48 -5.04 -1.79
CA GLY A 218 -15.62 -4.70 -3.20
C GLY A 218 -14.34 -4.83 -4.02
N MET A 219 -13.20 -4.52 -3.40
CA MET A 219 -11.93 -4.40 -4.12
C MET A 219 -11.01 -5.60 -3.96
N SER A 220 -11.10 -6.35 -2.86
CA SER A 220 -10.14 -7.42 -2.54
C SER A 220 -10.49 -8.74 -3.19
N ASP A 221 -9.48 -9.51 -3.59
CA ASP A 221 -9.59 -10.90 -4.02
C ASP A 221 -9.57 -11.85 -2.81
N ARG A 222 -8.75 -11.54 -1.82
CA ARG A 222 -8.74 -12.14 -0.50
C ARG A 222 -8.64 -11.04 0.55
N ILE A 223 -9.13 -11.34 1.76
CA ILE A 223 -9.05 -10.43 2.90
C ILE A 223 -8.34 -11.13 4.04
N MET A 224 -7.18 -10.61 4.44
CA MET A 224 -6.51 -10.95 5.69
C MET A 224 -7.09 -10.10 6.81
N ILE A 225 -7.45 -10.74 7.92
CA ILE A 225 -8.03 -10.05 9.08
C ILE A 225 -7.02 -10.05 10.21
N MET A 226 -6.85 -8.87 10.82
CA MET A 226 -6.02 -8.69 12.00
C MET A 226 -6.86 -8.28 13.21
N CYS A 227 -6.51 -8.83 14.37
CA CYS A 227 -7.08 -8.46 15.66
C CYS A 227 -5.95 -8.34 16.70
N ALA A 228 -5.85 -7.18 17.35
CA ALA A 228 -4.86 -6.92 18.40
C ALA A 228 -3.42 -7.36 18.02
N GLY A 229 -2.99 -7.06 16.81
CA GLY A 229 -1.66 -7.38 16.29
C GLY A 229 -1.45 -8.83 15.85
N LYS A 230 -2.49 -9.66 15.83
CA LYS A 230 -2.44 -11.05 15.33
C LYS A 230 -3.26 -11.21 14.07
N GLN A 231 -2.78 -12.05 13.19
CA GLN A 231 -3.55 -12.53 12.06
C GLN A 231 -4.56 -13.58 12.54
N THR A 232 -5.85 -13.30 12.36
CA THR A 232 -6.93 -14.20 12.80
C THR A 232 -7.47 -15.07 11.67
N GLY A 233 -7.27 -14.67 10.41
CA GLY A 233 -7.64 -15.48 9.25
C GLY A 233 -7.40 -14.77 7.93
N ILE A 234 -7.50 -15.55 6.85
CA ILE A 234 -7.54 -15.05 5.47
C ILE A 234 -8.78 -15.65 4.81
N LEU A 235 -9.67 -14.79 4.33
CA LEU A 235 -10.91 -15.19 3.65
C LEU A 235 -10.77 -14.98 2.14
N GLY A 236 -11.18 -15.95 1.36
CA GLY A 236 -11.35 -15.80 -0.08
C GLY A 236 -12.57 -14.94 -0.42
N LYS A 237 -12.63 -14.39 -1.62
CA LYS A 237 -13.71 -13.47 -2.06
C LYS A 237 -15.12 -14.01 -1.85
N LYS A 238 -15.31 -15.32 -2.02
CA LYS A 238 -16.64 -15.97 -1.84
C LYS A 238 -17.03 -16.15 -0.38
N GLU A 239 -16.05 -16.24 0.52
CA GLU A 239 -16.22 -16.46 1.95
C GLU A 239 -16.29 -15.15 2.71
N ALA A 240 -15.70 -14.08 2.15
CA ALA A 240 -15.62 -12.78 2.76
C ALA A 240 -17.00 -12.08 2.75
N THR A 241 -17.70 -12.18 3.87
CA THR A 241 -18.91 -11.39 4.18
C THR A 241 -18.61 -10.43 5.31
N GLN A 242 -19.41 -9.36 5.43
CA GLN A 242 -19.26 -8.42 6.54
C GLN A 242 -19.29 -9.14 7.90
N ILE A 243 -20.18 -10.13 8.07
CA ILE A 243 -20.31 -10.90 9.31
C ILE A 243 -19.02 -11.69 9.59
N GLU A 244 -18.51 -12.41 8.59
CA GLU A 244 -17.29 -13.21 8.76
C GLU A 244 -16.06 -12.34 9.03
N VAL A 245 -15.89 -11.23 8.29
CA VAL A 245 -14.77 -10.30 8.53
C VAL A 245 -14.85 -9.75 9.96
N MET A 246 -16.04 -9.34 10.44
CA MET A 246 -16.23 -8.86 11.81
C MET A 246 -16.02 -9.94 12.85
N ARG A 247 -16.43 -11.18 12.59
CA ARG A 247 -16.21 -12.33 13.48
C ARG A 247 -14.71 -12.54 13.72
N TYR A 248 -13.90 -12.51 12.69
CA TYR A 248 -12.43 -12.62 12.80
C TYR A 248 -11.81 -11.36 13.42
N ALA A 249 -12.31 -10.18 13.13
CA ALA A 249 -11.78 -8.92 13.65
C ALA A 249 -12.03 -8.72 15.16
N THR A 250 -12.93 -9.49 15.74
CA THR A 250 -13.28 -9.44 17.18
C THR A 250 -12.77 -10.65 17.97
N GLN A 251 -11.96 -11.50 17.39
CA GLN A 251 -11.33 -12.64 18.08
C GLN A 251 -10.18 -12.18 18.97
N PHE A 252 -10.52 -11.52 20.09
CA PHE A 252 -9.53 -11.24 21.14
C PHE A 252 -9.21 -12.53 21.89
N ASP A 253 -7.93 -12.76 22.23
CA ASP A 253 -7.55 -13.90 23.05
C ASP A 253 -8.35 -13.87 24.38
N ASP A 254 -9.00 -14.96 24.73
CA ASP A 254 -9.77 -15.10 25.99
C ASP A 254 -8.91 -14.96 27.28
N LYS A 255 -7.58 -14.90 27.13
CA LYS A 255 -6.65 -14.73 28.26
C LYS A 255 -6.72 -13.37 28.97
N THR A 256 -7.47 -12.41 28.45
CA THR A 256 -7.72 -11.11 29.13
C THR A 256 -8.93 -11.14 30.06
N LYS A 257 -9.70 -12.22 30.10
CA LYS A 257 -10.86 -12.34 31.00
C LYS A 257 -10.54 -12.85 32.41
N GLU A 258 -9.36 -13.39 32.65
CA GLU A 258 -8.96 -13.92 33.97
C GLU A 258 -8.30 -12.89 34.90
N GLY A 259 -8.16 -11.62 34.49
CA GLY A 259 -7.50 -10.57 35.27
C GLY A 259 -8.39 -9.55 35.96
N VAL A 260 -9.72 -9.70 35.93
CA VAL A 260 -10.66 -8.84 36.67
C VAL A 260 -11.61 -9.72 37.52
N SER A 261 -11.04 -10.30 38.53
CA SER A 261 -11.82 -10.73 39.71
C SER A 261 -11.50 -9.73 40.82
N VAL A 262 -12.52 -8.96 41.17
CA VAL A 262 -12.75 -8.03 42.29
C VAL A 262 -11.76 -8.12 43.46
#